data_6de4c091368bee6caafd1132fb62a893
#
_entry.id   6de4c091368bee6caafd1132fb62a893
#
_cell.length_a   1.000
_cell.length_b   1.000
_cell.length_c   1.000
_cell.angle_alpha   90.00
_cell.angle_beta   90.00
_cell.angle_gamma   90.00
#
_symmetry.space_group_name_H-M   'P 1'
#
loop_
_entity.id
_entity.type
_entity.pdbx_description
1 polymer ?
#
loop_
_entity_poly.entity_id
_entity_poly.type
_entity_poly.pdbx_seq_one_letter_code
_entity_poly.pdbx_strand_id
1 'polypeptide(L)'
;MKFSTLASGLLALAPFSAAAELAKRATLTRVNNFGSNPSGVRMYIYVPDKLQANPAILTAVHYCTGTANAFYTGTPYARLADQYGFIVIYPESPNDGGCWDVSSRATLTHDGGANSNSIANMVTYTIAQYKADPNRVFVAGTSSGAMMTNVLAATYPNLFKAASAYAGVAAGCFYTGTVAGWNSSCANGQSTASQSAWAQTAQNMYPGYTGPRPRMMIYHGSADSTIYPQNFNETLKQWAGVFGYTYGQPQQTLSNSPSSGYTKYVYGENLVGVYGAGVTHDIPVNGAADMQWFGLSGGSTTPSSSVGPGPTSTKVSTSTSATPSTPSGCTAERWGQCGGIGFSGCKTCASPYKCTFSNDWYSQCL
;
A
#
# COMPACT_ATOMS: atom_id res chain seq x y z
N MET A 1 81.73 44.61 23.11
CA MET A 1 80.63 44.75 22.15
C MET A 1 80.15 43.36 21.88
N LYS A 2 78.95 43.01 22.40
CA LYS A 2 78.35 41.71 22.18
C LYS A 2 77.18 41.90 21.22
N PHE A 3 77.20 41.22 20.05
CA PHE A 3 76.12 41.20 19.11
C PHE A 3 75.26 40.01 19.41
N SER A 4 73.95 40.21 19.74
CA SER A 4 72.94 39.22 19.86
C SER A 4 72.27 39.03 18.50
N THR A 5 72.33 37.82 17.96
CA THR A 5 71.61 37.37 16.79
C THR A 5 70.20 36.84 17.19
N LEU A 6 69.17 37.51 16.73
CA LEU A 6 67.76 37.06 16.82
C LEU A 6 67.49 36.07 15.67
N ALA A 7 67.16 34.85 16.02
CA ALA A 7 66.66 33.85 15.08
C ALA A 7 65.16 33.97 14.95
N SER A 8 64.70 34.38 13.74
CA SER A 8 63.28 34.41 13.36
C SER A 8 62.86 33.01 12.92
N GLY A 9 62.01 32.34 13.72
CA GLY A 9 61.39 31.09 13.34
C GLY A 9 60.19 31.34 12.41
N LEU A 10 60.28 30.90 11.15
CA LEU A 10 59.11 30.80 10.24
C LEU A 10 58.27 29.59 10.65
N LEU A 11 57.04 29.82 11.16
CA LEU A 11 56.00 28.81 11.25
C LEU A 11 55.40 28.56 9.87
N ALA A 12 55.71 27.43 9.26
CA ALA A 12 55.04 26.97 8.05
C ALA A 12 53.63 26.44 8.40
N LEU A 13 52.61 27.22 8.06
CA LEU A 13 51.21 26.79 8.03
C LEU A 13 50.99 25.84 6.83
N ALA A 14 50.91 24.53 7.10
CA ALA A 14 50.47 23.56 6.11
C ALA A 14 48.99 23.78 5.82
N PRO A 15 48.55 23.88 4.55
CA PRO A 15 47.15 23.95 4.22
C PRO A 15 46.51 22.56 4.48
N PHE A 16 45.63 22.47 5.46
CA PHE A 16 44.71 21.35 5.59
C PHE A 16 43.79 21.37 4.38
N SER A 17 44.13 20.62 3.33
CA SER A 17 43.23 20.27 2.23
C SER A 17 42.27 19.27 2.75
N ALA A 18 41.17 19.69 3.39
CA ALA A 18 40.00 18.87 3.59
C ALA A 18 39.34 18.67 2.22
N ALA A 19 39.82 17.69 1.46
CA ALA A 19 39.03 17.11 0.38
C ALA A 19 37.79 16.52 1.03
N ALA A 20 36.68 17.25 0.98
CA ALA A 20 35.37 16.70 1.27
C ALA A 20 35.18 15.57 0.25
N GLU A 21 35.34 14.32 0.72
CA GLU A 21 34.96 13.15 -0.03
C GLU A 21 33.45 13.31 -0.28
N LEU A 22 33.09 13.65 -1.52
CA LEU A 22 31.70 13.65 -1.95
C LEU A 22 31.21 12.20 -1.75
N ALA A 23 30.53 11.95 -0.62
CA ALA A 23 29.90 10.69 -0.36
C ALA A 23 29.06 10.35 -1.58
N LYS A 24 29.37 9.23 -2.24
CA LYS A 24 28.66 8.76 -3.41
C LYS A 24 27.22 8.46 -2.96
N ARG A 25 26.29 9.36 -3.31
CA ARG A 25 24.88 9.17 -2.95
C ARG A 25 24.38 7.88 -3.56
N ALA A 26 23.62 7.11 -2.78
CA ALA A 26 22.90 5.96 -3.28
C ALA A 26 22.07 6.32 -4.52
N THR A 27 22.08 5.46 -5.52
CA THR A 27 21.40 5.70 -6.79
C THR A 27 20.57 4.48 -7.15
N LEU A 28 19.53 4.69 -7.95
CA LEU A 28 18.77 3.60 -8.54
C LEU A 28 19.69 2.77 -9.43
N THR A 29 19.86 1.49 -9.12
CA THR A 29 20.80 0.59 -9.80
C THR A 29 20.07 -0.58 -10.44
N ARG A 30 20.40 -0.90 -11.71
CA ARG A 30 19.84 -2.08 -12.38
C ARG A 30 20.52 -3.35 -11.88
N VAL A 31 19.73 -4.38 -11.58
CA VAL A 31 20.20 -5.74 -11.28
C VAL A 31 19.93 -6.61 -12.48
N ASN A 32 20.98 -7.03 -13.18
CA ASN A 32 20.85 -7.80 -14.44
C ASN A 32 20.58 -9.29 -14.21
N ASN A 33 21.03 -9.84 -13.08
CA ASN A 33 20.85 -11.24 -12.73
C ASN A 33 20.37 -11.38 -11.29
N PHE A 34 19.10 -11.71 -11.12
CA PHE A 34 18.47 -12.00 -9.83
C PHE A 34 17.88 -13.43 -9.79
N GLY A 35 18.33 -14.30 -10.70
CA GLY A 35 17.86 -15.68 -10.84
C GLY A 35 16.76 -15.80 -11.91
N SER A 36 15.79 -16.68 -11.67
CA SER A 36 14.72 -16.95 -12.63
C SER A 36 13.86 -15.70 -12.87
N ASN A 37 13.71 -15.35 -14.15
CA ASN A 37 12.93 -14.22 -14.62
C ASN A 37 12.06 -14.65 -15.83
N PRO A 38 10.99 -15.39 -15.59
CA PRO A 38 10.24 -16.04 -16.66
C PRO A 38 9.52 -15.07 -17.60
N SER A 39 9.26 -13.84 -17.17
CA SER A 39 8.51 -12.86 -17.96
C SER A 39 9.32 -11.63 -18.40
N GLY A 40 10.63 -11.61 -18.15
CA GLY A 40 11.50 -10.52 -18.61
C GLY A 40 11.33 -9.19 -17.85
N VAL A 41 10.72 -9.18 -16.68
CA VAL A 41 10.60 -7.98 -15.80
C VAL A 41 11.99 -7.50 -15.45
N ARG A 42 12.27 -6.21 -15.64
CA ARG A 42 13.56 -5.62 -15.28
C ARG A 42 13.59 -5.25 -13.81
N MET A 43 14.68 -5.56 -13.13
CA MET A 43 14.87 -5.24 -11.72
C MET A 43 15.75 -4.01 -11.56
N TYR A 44 15.25 -3.02 -10.81
CA TYR A 44 16.06 -1.93 -10.29
C TYR A 44 15.95 -1.93 -8.76
N ILE A 45 17.02 -1.49 -8.09
CA ILE A 45 17.11 -1.48 -6.63
C ILE A 45 17.67 -0.15 -6.15
N TYR A 46 17.15 0.33 -5.04
CA TYR A 46 17.69 1.43 -4.28
C TYR A 46 18.10 0.92 -2.89
N VAL A 47 19.38 1.03 -2.60
CA VAL A 47 19.97 0.64 -1.31
C VAL A 47 20.53 1.90 -0.67
N PRO A 48 19.97 2.40 0.44
CA PRO A 48 20.45 3.63 1.07
C PRO A 48 21.84 3.45 1.68
N ASP A 49 22.61 4.54 1.80
CA ASP A 49 23.95 4.52 2.40
C ASP A 49 23.93 4.07 3.86
N LYS A 50 22.82 4.38 4.58
CA LYS A 50 22.61 3.95 5.97
C LYS A 50 21.58 2.82 6.04
N LEU A 51 21.99 1.63 5.64
CA LEU A 51 21.15 0.45 5.69
C LEU A 51 21.08 -0.12 7.12
N GLN A 52 19.86 -0.49 7.57
CA GLN A 52 19.68 -1.19 8.84
C GLN A 52 20.28 -2.61 8.77
N ALA A 53 20.72 -3.14 9.93
CA ALA A 53 21.02 -4.57 10.03
C ALA A 53 19.72 -5.37 9.78
N ASN A 54 19.79 -6.42 8.93
CA ASN A 54 18.62 -7.18 8.47
C ASN A 54 17.50 -6.24 7.96
N PRO A 55 17.77 -5.46 6.89
CA PRO A 55 16.86 -4.42 6.46
C PRO A 55 15.51 -4.97 6.00
N ALA A 56 14.47 -4.17 6.12
CA ALA A 56 13.21 -4.44 5.46
C ALA A 56 13.31 -4.23 3.94
N ILE A 57 12.37 -4.80 3.19
CA ILE A 57 12.24 -4.61 1.73
C ILE A 57 10.88 -4.03 1.41
N LEU A 58 10.85 -2.99 0.59
CA LEU A 58 9.64 -2.50 -0.07
C LEU A 58 9.75 -2.73 -1.57
N THR A 59 8.80 -3.43 -2.17
CA THR A 59 8.64 -3.52 -3.61
C THR A 59 7.69 -2.42 -4.08
N ALA A 60 8.20 -1.46 -4.84
CA ALA A 60 7.48 -0.28 -5.31
C ALA A 60 7.12 -0.42 -6.79
N VAL A 61 5.84 -0.66 -7.09
CA VAL A 61 5.34 -1.12 -8.39
C VAL A 61 4.69 0.04 -9.15
N HIS A 62 5.26 0.42 -10.31
CA HIS A 62 4.81 1.58 -11.09
C HIS A 62 3.47 1.36 -11.81
N TYR A 63 2.86 2.45 -12.27
CA TYR A 63 1.63 2.51 -13.08
C TYR A 63 1.88 2.19 -14.57
N CYS A 64 0.82 2.06 -15.38
CA CYS A 64 0.95 1.99 -16.85
C CYS A 64 1.70 3.21 -17.39
N THR A 65 2.46 3.04 -18.47
CA THR A 65 3.38 4.04 -19.02
C THR A 65 4.52 4.47 -18.10
N GLY A 66 4.54 3.98 -16.86
CA GLY A 66 5.59 4.25 -15.88
C GLY A 66 6.85 3.43 -16.15
N THR A 67 7.92 3.80 -15.46
CA THR A 67 9.20 3.08 -15.41
C THR A 67 9.67 2.97 -13.96
N ALA A 68 10.65 2.12 -13.70
CA ALA A 68 11.31 2.07 -12.41
C ALA A 68 11.85 3.47 -11.99
N ASN A 69 12.46 4.19 -12.94
CA ASN A 69 12.98 5.53 -12.67
C ASN A 69 11.86 6.55 -12.40
N ALA A 70 10.76 6.52 -13.15
CA ALA A 70 9.63 7.42 -12.91
C ALA A 70 9.03 7.20 -11.52
N PHE A 71 8.91 5.96 -11.08
CA PHE A 71 8.37 5.64 -9.76
C PHE A 71 9.36 5.92 -8.64
N TYR A 72 10.68 5.74 -8.88
CA TYR A 72 11.75 6.12 -7.97
C TYR A 72 11.76 7.63 -7.71
N THR A 73 11.65 8.46 -8.75
CA THR A 73 11.69 9.93 -8.62
C THR A 73 10.34 10.52 -8.21
N GLY A 74 9.23 9.90 -8.62
CA GLY A 74 7.87 10.40 -8.41
C GLY A 74 7.23 9.99 -7.08
N THR A 75 7.86 9.09 -6.30
CA THR A 75 7.33 8.63 -5.01
C THR A 75 8.30 8.93 -3.86
N PRO A 76 7.82 9.03 -2.61
CA PRO A 76 8.68 9.33 -1.47
C PRO A 76 9.56 8.15 -1.01
N TYR A 77 9.46 6.96 -1.60
CA TYR A 77 10.01 5.73 -1.04
C TYR A 77 11.53 5.70 -0.94
N ALA A 78 12.26 6.24 -1.92
CA ALA A 78 13.72 6.32 -1.85
C ALA A 78 14.19 7.23 -0.70
N ARG A 79 13.58 8.41 -0.57
CA ARG A 79 13.86 9.33 0.56
C ARG A 79 13.51 8.71 1.92
N LEU A 80 12.42 7.96 1.98
CA LEU A 80 12.02 7.24 3.20
C LEU A 80 12.96 6.07 3.49
N ALA A 81 13.52 5.44 2.46
CA ALA A 81 14.56 4.42 2.61
C ALA A 81 15.82 5.01 3.23
N ASP A 82 16.25 6.23 2.81
CA ASP A 82 17.35 6.95 3.47
C ASP A 82 17.07 7.25 4.94
N GLN A 83 15.82 7.60 5.24
CA GLN A 83 15.41 7.94 6.60
C GLN A 83 15.33 6.72 7.54
N TYR A 84 14.81 5.59 7.04
CA TYR A 84 14.49 4.43 7.88
C TYR A 84 15.38 3.20 7.63
N GLY A 85 16.29 3.26 6.66
CA GLY A 85 17.31 2.22 6.41
C GLY A 85 16.75 0.92 5.84
N PHE A 86 15.78 0.97 4.94
CA PHE A 86 15.24 -0.20 4.23
C PHE A 86 15.61 -0.18 2.74
N ILE A 87 15.47 -1.31 2.06
CA ILE A 87 15.77 -1.46 0.62
C ILE A 87 14.48 -1.26 -0.17
N VAL A 88 14.56 -0.58 -1.33
CA VAL A 88 13.43 -0.49 -2.27
C VAL A 88 13.76 -1.21 -3.57
N ILE A 89 12.92 -2.18 -3.96
CA ILE A 89 12.93 -2.79 -5.27
C ILE A 89 11.94 -2.02 -6.15
N TYR A 90 12.40 -1.56 -7.32
CA TYR A 90 11.59 -0.94 -8.35
C TYR A 90 11.56 -1.87 -9.57
N PRO A 91 10.63 -2.82 -9.64
CA PRO A 91 10.47 -3.62 -10.84
C PRO A 91 9.99 -2.74 -11.99
N GLU A 92 10.36 -3.11 -13.24
CA GLU A 92 9.90 -2.41 -14.43
C GLU A 92 9.27 -3.40 -15.41
N SER A 93 8.03 -3.11 -15.80
CA SER A 93 7.26 -3.97 -16.70
C SER A 93 7.94 -4.15 -18.05
N PRO A 94 7.95 -5.36 -18.59
CA PRO A 94 8.45 -5.63 -19.93
C PRO A 94 7.41 -5.39 -21.03
N ASN A 95 6.13 -5.21 -20.63
CA ASN A 95 5.01 -5.15 -21.57
C ASN A 95 4.93 -3.79 -22.28
N ASP A 96 4.44 -3.79 -23.51
CA ASP A 96 4.14 -2.57 -24.25
C ASP A 96 3.16 -1.70 -23.45
N GLY A 97 3.40 -0.37 -23.47
CA GLY A 97 2.62 0.57 -22.65
C GLY A 97 2.92 0.51 -21.15
N GLY A 98 3.87 -0.31 -20.70
CA GLY A 98 4.33 -0.37 -19.31
C GLY A 98 3.31 -0.86 -18.29
N CYS A 99 2.15 -1.39 -18.72
CA CYS A 99 1.18 -1.98 -17.79
C CYS A 99 1.66 -3.36 -17.33
N TRP A 100 1.31 -3.72 -16.10
CA TRP A 100 1.60 -5.05 -15.57
C TRP A 100 0.64 -6.09 -16.13
N ASP A 101 1.15 -7.31 -16.36
CA ASP A 101 0.27 -8.45 -16.61
C ASP A 101 -0.44 -8.83 -15.29
N VAL A 102 -1.71 -8.51 -15.22
CA VAL A 102 -2.63 -8.85 -14.12
C VAL A 102 -3.85 -9.60 -14.66
N SER A 103 -3.77 -10.07 -15.91
CA SER A 103 -4.89 -10.59 -16.70
C SER A 103 -4.68 -12.00 -17.24
N SER A 104 -3.44 -12.48 -17.33
CA SER A 104 -3.17 -13.87 -17.74
C SER A 104 -3.34 -14.84 -16.57
N ARG A 105 -3.64 -16.11 -16.90
CA ARG A 105 -3.68 -17.17 -15.90
C ARG A 105 -2.34 -17.34 -15.18
N ALA A 106 -1.24 -17.21 -15.90
CA ALA A 106 0.10 -17.41 -15.38
C ALA A 106 0.42 -16.41 -14.24
N THR A 107 0.11 -15.12 -14.44
CA THR A 107 0.37 -14.09 -13.41
C THR A 107 -0.53 -14.24 -12.19
N LEU A 108 -1.74 -14.80 -12.36
CA LEU A 108 -2.72 -15.04 -11.31
C LEU A 108 -2.56 -16.39 -10.60
N THR A 109 -1.45 -17.07 -10.82
CA THR A 109 -1.14 -18.37 -10.22
C THR A 109 0.21 -18.31 -9.52
N HIS A 110 0.28 -18.79 -8.27
CA HIS A 110 1.54 -18.97 -7.56
C HIS A 110 2.51 -19.82 -8.41
N ASP A 111 3.74 -19.34 -8.58
CA ASP A 111 4.77 -19.95 -9.44
C ASP A 111 4.34 -20.20 -10.90
N GLY A 112 3.39 -19.40 -11.38
CA GLY A 112 2.81 -19.55 -12.73
C GLY A 112 3.70 -19.07 -13.88
N GLY A 113 4.87 -18.52 -13.62
CA GLY A 113 5.86 -18.16 -14.63
C GLY A 113 5.63 -16.81 -15.34
N ALA A 114 4.95 -15.85 -14.73
CA ALA A 114 4.68 -14.52 -15.29
C ALA A 114 5.21 -13.36 -14.43
N ASN A 115 4.64 -12.14 -14.57
CA ASN A 115 5.15 -10.95 -13.88
C ASN A 115 5.19 -11.10 -12.37
N SER A 116 4.14 -11.65 -11.75
CA SER A 116 4.11 -11.90 -10.29
C SER A 116 5.25 -12.80 -9.82
N ASN A 117 5.56 -13.87 -10.58
CA ASN A 117 6.65 -14.79 -10.28
C ASN A 117 8.03 -14.11 -10.40
N SER A 118 8.24 -13.33 -11.46
CA SER A 118 9.49 -12.58 -11.64
C SER A 118 9.73 -11.59 -10.51
N ILE A 119 8.68 -10.87 -10.05
CA ILE A 119 8.78 -9.93 -8.91
C ILE A 119 9.07 -10.67 -7.60
N ALA A 120 8.42 -11.82 -7.35
CA ALA A 120 8.70 -12.64 -6.17
C ALA A 120 10.17 -13.11 -6.12
N ASN A 121 10.72 -13.48 -7.27
CA ASN A 121 12.14 -13.88 -7.39
C ASN A 121 13.10 -12.71 -7.11
N MET A 122 12.75 -11.46 -7.49
CA MET A 122 13.53 -10.27 -7.10
C MET A 122 13.60 -10.09 -5.59
N VAL A 123 12.47 -10.31 -4.91
CA VAL A 123 12.40 -10.21 -3.44
C VAL A 123 13.25 -11.30 -2.79
N THR A 124 13.13 -12.55 -3.25
CA THR A 124 13.91 -13.68 -2.74
C THR A 124 15.42 -13.45 -2.94
N TYR A 125 15.82 -12.97 -4.12
CA TYR A 125 17.19 -12.55 -4.39
C TYR A 125 17.66 -11.48 -3.42
N THR A 126 16.86 -10.45 -3.20
CA THR A 126 17.23 -9.32 -2.32
C THR A 126 17.35 -9.76 -0.87
N ILE A 127 16.48 -10.66 -0.37
CA ILE A 127 16.59 -11.26 0.96
C ILE A 127 17.95 -11.95 1.12
N ALA A 128 18.32 -12.80 0.16
CA ALA A 128 19.57 -13.55 0.19
C ALA A 128 20.80 -12.63 0.08
N GLN A 129 20.78 -11.71 -0.87
CA GLN A 129 21.91 -10.83 -1.21
C GLN A 129 22.25 -9.85 -0.09
N TYR A 130 21.24 -9.27 0.58
CA TYR A 130 21.40 -8.22 1.57
C TYR A 130 21.13 -8.72 3.01
N LYS A 131 20.89 -10.01 3.21
CA LYS A 131 20.46 -10.59 4.49
C LYS A 131 19.27 -9.84 5.09
N ALA A 132 18.32 -9.48 4.22
CA ALA A 132 17.12 -8.75 4.63
C ALA A 132 16.21 -9.64 5.47
N ASP A 133 15.41 -9.00 6.33
CA ASP A 133 14.46 -9.72 7.19
C ASP A 133 13.25 -10.21 6.36
N PRO A 134 13.05 -11.53 6.21
CA PRO A 134 11.93 -12.09 5.47
C PRO A 134 10.56 -11.81 6.12
N ASN A 135 10.55 -11.36 7.38
CA ASN A 135 9.33 -10.94 8.07
C ASN A 135 9.02 -9.45 7.91
N ARG A 136 9.85 -8.71 7.18
CA ARG A 136 9.67 -7.27 6.92
C ARG A 136 9.75 -6.98 5.42
N VAL A 137 8.93 -7.69 4.65
CA VAL A 137 8.80 -7.56 3.21
C VAL A 137 7.43 -6.97 2.86
N PHE A 138 7.43 -5.88 2.10
CA PHE A 138 6.23 -5.09 1.79
C PHE A 138 6.12 -4.82 0.30
N VAL A 139 4.91 -4.49 -0.15
CA VAL A 139 4.66 -4.08 -1.53
C VAL A 139 3.71 -2.90 -1.58
N ALA A 140 3.99 -1.95 -2.47
CA ALA A 140 3.09 -0.83 -2.75
C ALA A 140 3.09 -0.54 -4.25
N GLY A 141 1.96 -0.08 -4.77
CA GLY A 141 1.85 0.28 -6.18
C GLY A 141 0.66 1.17 -6.47
N THR A 142 0.69 1.79 -7.66
CA THR A 142 -0.34 2.72 -8.12
C THR A 142 -0.93 2.23 -9.45
N SER A 143 -2.25 2.35 -9.65
CA SER A 143 -2.95 1.98 -10.88
C SER A 143 -2.68 0.51 -11.25
N SER A 144 -2.13 0.22 -12.43
CA SER A 144 -1.68 -1.13 -12.82
C SER A 144 -0.72 -1.75 -11.79
N GLY A 145 0.15 -0.95 -11.14
CA GLY A 145 1.00 -1.39 -10.04
C GLY A 145 0.23 -1.74 -8.78
N ALA A 146 -0.89 -1.08 -8.50
CA ALA A 146 -1.78 -1.45 -7.40
C ALA A 146 -2.56 -2.75 -7.71
N MET A 147 -2.93 -2.96 -8.97
CA MET A 147 -3.50 -4.24 -9.42
C MET A 147 -2.49 -5.37 -9.20
N MET A 148 -1.22 -5.16 -9.60
CA MET A 148 -0.15 -6.13 -9.36
C MET A 148 0.13 -6.30 -7.85
N THR A 149 0.00 -5.27 -7.03
CA THR A 149 0.10 -5.36 -5.57
C THR A 149 -0.95 -6.32 -5.00
N ASN A 150 -2.21 -6.22 -5.43
CA ASN A 150 -3.27 -7.16 -5.04
C ASN A 150 -2.99 -8.59 -5.54
N VAL A 151 -2.47 -8.74 -6.76
CA VAL A 151 -2.06 -10.05 -7.33
C VAL A 151 -0.93 -10.66 -6.49
N LEU A 152 0.12 -9.89 -6.16
CA LEU A 152 1.24 -10.37 -5.34
C LEU A 152 0.79 -10.78 -3.93
N ALA A 153 -0.11 -10.00 -3.32
CA ALA A 153 -0.68 -10.34 -2.02
C ALA A 153 -1.50 -11.65 -2.05
N ALA A 154 -2.12 -11.96 -3.19
CA ALA A 154 -2.90 -13.18 -3.38
C ALA A 154 -2.02 -14.39 -3.77
N THR A 155 -1.04 -14.19 -4.67
CA THR A 155 -0.19 -15.27 -5.22
C THR A 155 1.02 -15.60 -4.35
N TYR A 156 1.58 -14.62 -3.62
CA TYR A 156 2.76 -14.79 -2.74
C TYR A 156 2.51 -14.30 -1.31
N PRO A 157 1.43 -14.75 -0.65
CA PRO A 157 1.09 -14.33 0.71
C PRO A 157 2.14 -14.75 1.75
N ASN A 158 2.91 -15.78 1.48
CA ASN A 158 4.02 -16.24 2.32
C ASN A 158 5.20 -15.24 2.33
N LEU A 159 5.34 -14.45 1.27
CA LEU A 159 6.48 -13.55 1.07
C LEU A 159 6.21 -12.16 1.65
N PHE A 160 5.06 -11.57 1.31
CA PHE A 160 4.70 -10.22 1.74
C PHE A 160 3.98 -10.21 3.10
N LYS A 161 4.23 -9.17 3.92
CA LYS A 161 3.63 -9.01 5.25
C LYS A 161 2.58 -7.89 5.31
N ALA A 162 2.74 -6.86 4.48
CA ALA A 162 1.73 -5.84 4.28
C ALA A 162 1.84 -5.23 2.87
N ALA A 163 0.74 -4.65 2.41
CA ALA A 163 0.63 -4.04 1.10
C ALA A 163 -0.18 -2.72 1.15
N SER A 164 0.16 -1.78 0.25
CA SER A 164 -0.60 -0.56 0.00
C SER A 164 -0.93 -0.44 -1.49
N ALA A 165 -2.21 -0.44 -1.85
CA ALA A 165 -2.67 -0.42 -3.23
C ALA A 165 -3.44 0.88 -3.53
N TYR A 166 -2.92 1.70 -4.45
CA TYR A 166 -3.47 3.02 -4.81
C TYR A 166 -4.17 2.98 -6.17
N ALA A 167 -5.48 3.15 -6.21
CA ALA A 167 -6.33 3.15 -7.41
C ALA A 167 -6.20 1.87 -8.25
N GLY A 168 -6.28 0.71 -7.61
CA GLY A 168 -6.25 -0.61 -8.25
C GLY A 168 -7.62 -1.28 -8.32
N VAL A 169 -7.60 -2.59 -8.57
CA VAL A 169 -8.79 -3.47 -8.59
C VAL A 169 -8.54 -4.72 -7.76
N ALA A 170 -9.60 -5.45 -7.43
CA ALA A 170 -9.50 -6.76 -6.81
C ALA A 170 -8.65 -7.73 -7.67
N ALA A 171 -7.81 -8.54 -7.03
CA ALA A 171 -7.01 -9.55 -7.71
C ALA A 171 -7.92 -10.50 -8.51
N GLY A 172 -7.60 -10.70 -9.80
CA GLY A 172 -8.39 -11.50 -10.73
C GLY A 172 -9.52 -10.76 -11.45
N CYS A 173 -9.86 -9.53 -11.07
CA CYS A 173 -10.87 -8.72 -11.75
C CYS A 173 -10.52 -8.49 -13.24
N PHE A 174 -9.26 -8.22 -13.53
CA PHE A 174 -8.75 -7.96 -14.90
C PHE A 174 -8.54 -9.24 -15.73
N TYR A 175 -8.85 -10.42 -15.21
CA TYR A 175 -8.65 -11.66 -15.96
C TYR A 175 -9.28 -11.63 -17.36
N THR A 176 -8.46 -11.86 -18.39
CA THR A 176 -8.86 -11.99 -19.80
C THR A 176 -8.35 -13.28 -20.42
N GLY A 177 -7.46 -14.00 -19.73
CA GLY A 177 -6.75 -15.16 -20.25
C GLY A 177 -5.52 -14.83 -21.11
N THR A 178 -5.26 -13.53 -21.39
CA THR A 178 -4.14 -13.06 -22.20
C THR A 178 -3.16 -12.22 -21.36
N VAL A 179 -1.90 -12.15 -21.78
CA VAL A 179 -0.87 -11.33 -21.12
C VAL A 179 -1.19 -9.85 -21.32
N ALA A 180 -1.16 -9.08 -20.22
CA ALA A 180 -1.41 -7.64 -20.19
C ALA A 180 -2.72 -7.20 -20.91
N GLY A 181 -3.74 -8.07 -20.93
CA GLY A 181 -5.04 -7.78 -21.52
C GLY A 181 -5.81 -6.73 -20.73
N TRP A 182 -6.52 -5.84 -21.43
CA TRP A 182 -7.38 -4.83 -20.82
C TRP A 182 -8.80 -5.36 -20.63
N ASN A 183 -9.35 -5.21 -19.42
CA ASN A 183 -10.72 -5.59 -19.10
C ASN A 183 -11.55 -4.33 -18.78
N SER A 184 -12.28 -3.84 -19.77
CA SER A 184 -13.10 -2.62 -19.64
C SER A 184 -14.24 -2.77 -18.61
N SER A 185 -14.84 -3.96 -18.50
CA SER A 185 -15.90 -4.18 -17.50
C SER A 185 -15.35 -4.05 -16.07
N CYS A 186 -14.15 -4.57 -15.82
CA CYS A 186 -13.48 -4.37 -14.53
C CYS A 186 -13.09 -2.91 -14.32
N ALA A 187 -12.39 -2.29 -15.29
CA ALA A 187 -11.95 -0.90 -15.17
C ALA A 187 -13.13 0.04 -14.86
N ASN A 188 -14.26 -0.15 -15.53
CA ASN A 188 -15.47 0.65 -15.35
C ASN A 188 -16.31 0.27 -14.11
N GLY A 189 -15.81 -0.61 -13.24
CA GLY A 189 -16.49 -1.02 -12.01
C GLY A 189 -17.73 -1.89 -12.22
N GLN A 190 -17.88 -2.48 -13.40
CA GLN A 190 -19.05 -3.32 -13.75
C GLN A 190 -18.86 -4.78 -13.34
N SER A 191 -17.62 -5.22 -13.08
CA SER A 191 -17.30 -6.57 -12.60
C SER A 191 -17.50 -6.63 -11.09
N THR A 192 -18.70 -7.04 -10.66
CA THR A 192 -19.06 -7.15 -9.25
C THR A 192 -19.27 -8.61 -8.84
N ALA A 193 -18.92 -8.94 -7.60
CA ALA A 193 -19.17 -10.26 -7.04
C ALA A 193 -19.50 -10.18 -5.54
N SER A 194 -19.98 -11.31 -4.99
CA SER A 194 -20.13 -11.43 -3.54
C SER A 194 -18.78 -11.43 -2.84
N GLN A 195 -18.76 -11.04 -1.57
CA GLN A 195 -17.57 -11.08 -0.73
C GLN A 195 -16.89 -12.45 -0.75
N SER A 196 -17.70 -13.53 -0.63
CA SER A 196 -17.18 -14.90 -0.65
C SER A 196 -16.57 -15.30 -1.99
N ALA A 197 -17.21 -14.92 -3.12
CA ALA A 197 -16.68 -15.21 -4.44
C ALA A 197 -15.35 -14.48 -4.70
N TRP A 198 -15.24 -13.20 -4.31
CA TRP A 198 -13.98 -12.46 -4.40
C TRP A 198 -12.88 -13.06 -3.51
N ALA A 199 -13.21 -13.43 -2.27
CA ALA A 199 -12.25 -14.08 -1.37
C ALA A 199 -11.72 -15.39 -1.96
N GLN A 200 -12.61 -16.22 -2.51
CA GLN A 200 -12.22 -17.47 -3.14
C GLN A 200 -11.35 -17.23 -4.38
N THR A 201 -11.63 -16.19 -5.17
CA THR A 201 -10.78 -15.80 -6.31
C THR A 201 -9.33 -15.55 -5.85
N ALA A 202 -9.12 -14.75 -4.79
CA ALA A 202 -7.79 -14.50 -4.26
C ALA A 202 -7.14 -15.77 -3.65
N GLN A 203 -7.91 -16.59 -2.94
CA GLN A 203 -7.41 -17.83 -2.32
C GLN A 203 -6.98 -18.86 -3.36
N ASN A 204 -7.69 -18.96 -4.48
CA ASN A 204 -7.41 -19.89 -5.56
C ASN A 204 -6.13 -19.54 -6.36
N MET A 205 -5.55 -18.35 -6.15
CA MET A 205 -4.27 -17.98 -6.76
C MET A 205 -3.07 -18.69 -6.12
N TYR A 206 -3.23 -19.20 -4.90
CA TYR A 206 -2.30 -20.11 -4.24
C TYR A 206 -3.08 -21.23 -3.54
N PRO A 207 -3.51 -22.27 -4.28
CA PRO A 207 -4.29 -23.37 -3.73
C PRO A 207 -3.56 -24.07 -2.59
N GLY A 208 -4.29 -24.36 -1.52
CA GLY A 208 -3.74 -25.07 -0.36
C GLY A 208 -2.91 -24.20 0.62
N TYR A 209 -2.72 -22.93 0.34
CA TYR A 209 -2.05 -22.03 1.29
C TYR A 209 -2.98 -21.69 2.46
N THR A 210 -2.56 -22.06 3.68
CA THR A 210 -3.30 -21.84 4.93
C THR A 210 -2.62 -20.86 5.89
N GLY A 211 -1.46 -20.35 5.51
CA GLY A 211 -0.70 -19.38 6.32
C GLY A 211 -1.32 -17.97 6.35
N PRO A 212 -0.72 -17.04 7.11
CA PRO A 212 -1.16 -15.66 7.19
C PRO A 212 -1.01 -14.95 5.85
N ARG A 213 -1.97 -14.07 5.52
CA ARG A 213 -1.93 -13.23 4.33
C ARG A 213 -1.52 -11.80 4.70
N PRO A 214 -0.89 -11.05 3.76
CA PRO A 214 -0.41 -9.70 4.04
C PRO A 214 -1.56 -8.77 4.40
N ARG A 215 -1.31 -7.86 5.35
CA ARG A 215 -2.27 -6.80 5.68
C ARG A 215 -2.44 -5.87 4.48
N MET A 216 -3.66 -5.43 4.21
CA MET A 216 -4.00 -4.64 3.02
C MET A 216 -4.47 -3.24 3.38
N MET A 217 -3.84 -2.23 2.81
CA MET A 217 -4.33 -0.84 2.83
C MET A 217 -4.68 -0.42 1.39
N ILE A 218 -5.96 -0.13 1.18
CA ILE A 218 -6.54 0.13 -0.15
C ILE A 218 -6.92 1.59 -0.26
N TYR A 219 -6.38 2.29 -1.24
CA TYR A 219 -6.67 3.68 -1.54
C TYR A 219 -7.45 3.82 -2.83
N HIS A 220 -8.43 4.72 -2.86
CA HIS A 220 -9.13 5.08 -4.11
C HIS A 220 -9.70 6.49 -4.05
N GLY A 221 -9.83 7.13 -5.22
CA GLY A 221 -10.43 8.45 -5.36
C GLY A 221 -11.88 8.37 -5.84
N SER A 222 -12.77 9.23 -5.33
CA SER A 222 -14.17 9.24 -5.71
C SER A 222 -14.44 9.81 -7.12
N ALA A 223 -13.47 10.52 -7.69
CA ALA A 223 -13.53 11.10 -9.03
C ALA A 223 -12.64 10.35 -10.05
N ASP A 224 -12.23 9.12 -9.72
CA ASP A 224 -11.46 8.29 -10.64
C ASP A 224 -12.33 7.85 -11.82
N SER A 225 -11.96 8.31 -13.02
CA SER A 225 -12.64 8.01 -14.28
C SER A 225 -11.88 7.00 -15.16
N THR A 226 -10.72 6.51 -14.70
CA THR A 226 -9.89 5.50 -15.37
C THR A 226 -10.16 4.11 -14.81
N ILE A 227 -10.06 4.00 -13.48
CA ILE A 227 -10.43 2.81 -12.70
C ILE A 227 -11.55 3.25 -11.76
N TYR A 228 -12.78 2.98 -12.17
CA TYR A 228 -13.97 3.52 -11.52
C TYR A 228 -14.04 3.20 -10.03
N PRO A 229 -14.59 4.11 -9.19
CA PRO A 229 -14.58 4.00 -7.72
C PRO A 229 -15.25 2.74 -7.17
N GLN A 230 -16.13 2.08 -7.94
CA GLN A 230 -16.69 0.78 -7.55
C GLN A 230 -15.60 -0.28 -7.28
N ASN A 231 -14.44 -0.17 -7.94
CA ASN A 231 -13.32 -1.07 -7.72
C ASN A 231 -12.74 -0.99 -6.30
N PHE A 232 -12.89 0.15 -5.61
CA PHE A 232 -12.58 0.25 -4.18
C PHE A 232 -13.44 -0.71 -3.36
N ASN A 233 -14.75 -0.71 -3.62
CA ASN A 233 -15.69 -1.57 -2.90
C ASN A 233 -15.41 -3.05 -3.18
N GLU A 234 -15.17 -3.41 -4.44
CA GLU A 234 -14.89 -4.79 -4.82
C GLU A 234 -13.57 -5.30 -4.23
N THR A 235 -12.54 -4.45 -4.18
CA THR A 235 -11.26 -4.78 -3.53
C THR A 235 -11.43 -4.95 -2.01
N LEU A 236 -12.21 -4.09 -1.36
CA LEU A 236 -12.52 -4.25 0.07
C LEU A 236 -13.36 -5.51 0.34
N LYS A 237 -14.34 -5.86 -0.52
CA LYS A 237 -15.06 -7.13 -0.42
C LYS A 237 -14.11 -8.32 -0.48
N GLN A 238 -13.16 -8.30 -1.43
CA GLN A 238 -12.19 -9.37 -1.58
C GLN A 238 -11.39 -9.60 -0.29
N TRP A 239 -10.74 -8.55 0.20
CA TRP A 239 -9.87 -8.68 1.36
C TRP A 239 -10.64 -8.82 2.67
N ALA A 240 -11.83 -8.23 2.80
CA ALA A 240 -12.71 -8.49 3.95
C ALA A 240 -13.06 -9.98 4.02
N GLY A 241 -13.42 -10.58 2.89
CA GLY A 241 -13.72 -12.02 2.85
C GLY A 241 -12.51 -12.91 3.14
N VAL A 242 -11.33 -12.53 2.64
CA VAL A 242 -10.07 -13.26 2.92
C VAL A 242 -9.72 -13.25 4.41
N PHE A 243 -9.99 -12.13 5.12
CA PHE A 243 -9.67 -11.98 6.54
C PHE A 243 -10.83 -12.34 7.48
N GLY A 244 -12.00 -12.70 6.96
CA GLY A 244 -13.17 -13.01 7.78
C GLY A 244 -13.86 -11.79 8.39
N TYR A 245 -13.63 -10.58 7.84
CA TYR A 245 -14.38 -9.38 8.19
C TYR A 245 -15.68 -9.32 7.39
N THR A 246 -16.66 -8.59 7.88
CA THR A 246 -17.89 -8.31 7.12
C THR A 246 -17.70 -7.01 6.34
N TYR A 247 -17.71 -7.09 5.01
CA TYR A 247 -17.74 -5.88 4.16
C TYR A 247 -18.96 -5.04 4.53
N GLY A 248 -18.74 -3.74 4.64
CA GLY A 248 -19.81 -2.84 5.03
C GLY A 248 -19.89 -2.57 6.52
N GLN A 249 -19.13 -3.26 7.34
CA GLN A 249 -19.11 -3.10 8.80
C GLN A 249 -17.69 -2.82 9.31
N PRO A 250 -17.09 -1.67 8.96
CA PRO A 250 -15.81 -1.30 9.52
C PRO A 250 -15.93 -1.07 11.04
N GLN A 251 -14.93 -1.48 11.79
CA GLN A 251 -14.86 -1.24 13.24
C GLN A 251 -14.73 0.25 13.56
N GLN A 252 -14.09 1.01 12.66
CA GLN A 252 -13.94 2.46 12.79
C GLN A 252 -14.04 3.14 11.42
N THR A 253 -14.67 4.31 11.41
CA THR A 253 -14.68 5.23 10.26
C THR A 253 -14.14 6.57 10.72
N LEU A 254 -13.02 7.00 10.13
CA LEU A 254 -12.29 8.20 10.53
C LEU A 254 -12.31 9.20 9.37
N SER A 255 -12.98 10.34 9.58
CA SER A 255 -12.98 11.44 8.62
C SER A 255 -11.66 12.21 8.67
N ASN A 256 -11.27 12.81 7.53
CA ASN A 256 -10.02 13.56 7.37
C ASN A 256 -8.76 12.74 7.76
N SER A 257 -8.76 11.47 7.45
CA SER A 257 -7.68 10.55 7.78
C SER A 257 -7.28 9.71 6.54
N PRO A 258 -6.00 9.68 6.16
CA PRO A 258 -4.81 10.24 6.82
C PRO A 258 -4.62 11.76 6.59
N SER A 259 -5.45 12.39 5.79
CA SER A 259 -5.42 13.84 5.50
C SER A 259 -6.82 14.37 5.22
N SER A 260 -6.97 15.69 5.17
CA SER A 260 -8.24 16.35 4.83
C SER A 260 -8.81 15.83 3.51
N GLY A 261 -10.13 15.60 3.45
CA GLY A 261 -10.84 15.08 2.29
C GLY A 261 -10.78 13.55 2.14
N TYR A 262 -10.06 12.84 3.01
CA TYR A 262 -10.05 11.38 3.00
C TYR A 262 -10.88 10.79 4.15
N THR A 263 -11.55 9.68 3.87
CA THR A 263 -12.22 8.87 4.87
C THR A 263 -11.51 7.52 4.98
N LYS A 264 -11.12 7.15 6.19
CA LYS A 264 -10.45 5.87 6.48
C LYS A 264 -11.43 4.90 7.14
N TYR A 265 -11.58 3.74 6.55
CA TYR A 265 -12.40 2.63 7.03
C TYR A 265 -11.48 1.53 7.58
N VAL A 266 -11.53 1.30 8.89
CA VAL A 266 -10.73 0.28 9.56
C VAL A 266 -11.61 -0.94 9.80
N TYR A 267 -11.36 -2.04 9.12
CA TYR A 267 -12.07 -3.31 9.31
C TYR A 267 -11.45 -4.16 10.43
N GLY A 268 -10.20 -3.91 10.74
CA GLY A 268 -9.39 -4.59 11.74
C GLY A 268 -7.92 -4.33 11.47
N GLU A 269 -7.04 -5.10 12.12
CA GLU A 269 -5.59 -4.97 11.97
C GLU A 269 -5.08 -5.29 10.55
N ASN A 270 -5.83 -6.10 9.78
CA ASN A 270 -5.39 -6.62 8.49
C ASN A 270 -6.00 -5.89 7.28
N LEU A 271 -7.02 -5.04 7.45
CA LEU A 271 -7.68 -4.37 6.34
C LEU A 271 -8.08 -2.93 6.68
N VAL A 272 -7.59 -2.02 5.86
CA VAL A 272 -7.94 -0.60 5.89
C VAL A 272 -8.29 -0.13 4.48
N GLY A 273 -9.42 0.56 4.32
CA GLY A 273 -9.77 1.33 3.12
C GLY A 273 -9.57 2.82 3.35
N VAL A 274 -9.08 3.53 2.36
CA VAL A 274 -8.90 5.00 2.39
C VAL A 274 -9.50 5.59 1.12
N TYR A 275 -10.56 6.38 1.26
CA TYR A 275 -11.33 6.91 0.15
C TYR A 275 -11.24 8.44 0.10
N GLY A 276 -10.72 8.97 -1.01
CA GLY A 276 -10.50 10.42 -1.19
C GLY A 276 -11.65 11.09 -1.92
N ALA A 277 -12.35 12.03 -1.26
CA ALA A 277 -13.43 12.80 -1.88
C ALA A 277 -12.87 13.77 -2.94
N GLY A 278 -13.38 13.70 -4.18
CA GLY A 278 -12.93 14.51 -5.31
C GLY A 278 -11.55 14.14 -5.87
N VAL A 279 -10.89 13.12 -5.32
CA VAL A 279 -9.60 12.63 -5.80
C VAL A 279 -9.80 11.82 -7.08
N THR A 280 -9.00 12.12 -8.10
CA THR A 280 -9.01 11.46 -9.41
C THR A 280 -8.15 10.18 -9.41
N HIS A 281 -7.88 9.62 -10.59
CA HIS A 281 -7.00 8.46 -10.75
C HIS A 281 -5.56 8.73 -10.26
N ASP A 282 -5.10 9.98 -10.38
CA ASP A 282 -3.76 10.41 -9.92
C ASP A 282 -3.73 10.62 -8.39
N ILE A 283 -4.05 9.56 -7.65
CA ILE A 283 -4.03 9.58 -6.19
C ILE A 283 -2.59 9.64 -5.67
N PRO A 284 -2.24 10.63 -4.83
CA PRO A 284 -0.88 10.77 -4.31
C PRO A 284 -0.50 9.62 -3.37
N VAL A 285 0.72 9.10 -3.51
CA VAL A 285 1.27 8.12 -2.55
C VAL A 285 1.52 8.79 -1.20
N ASN A 286 0.85 8.30 -0.16
CA ASN A 286 1.05 8.74 1.22
C ASN A 286 2.12 7.92 1.92
N GLY A 287 3.40 8.25 1.66
CA GLY A 287 4.52 7.50 2.21
C GLY A 287 4.57 7.49 3.74
N ALA A 288 4.10 8.53 4.42
CA ALA A 288 4.07 8.55 5.89
C ALA A 288 3.07 7.51 6.43
N ALA A 289 1.89 7.42 5.84
CA ALA A 289 0.90 6.41 6.20
C ALA A 289 1.38 5.00 5.85
N ASP A 290 2.06 4.81 4.72
CA ASP A 290 2.66 3.54 4.34
C ASP A 290 3.74 3.10 5.33
N MET A 291 4.66 4.00 5.73
CA MET A 291 5.68 3.66 6.73
C MET A 291 5.07 3.25 8.06
N GLN A 292 4.00 3.92 8.48
CA GLN A 292 3.25 3.53 9.67
C GLN A 292 2.57 2.17 9.50
N TRP A 293 1.94 1.94 8.35
CA TRP A 293 1.28 0.68 8.00
C TRP A 293 2.26 -0.50 7.95
N PHE A 294 3.45 -0.28 7.41
CA PHE A 294 4.51 -1.28 7.33
C PHE A 294 5.29 -1.46 8.65
N GLY A 295 5.05 -0.61 9.65
CA GLY A 295 5.80 -0.64 10.91
C GLY A 295 7.26 -0.18 10.75
N LEU A 296 7.51 0.72 9.79
CA LEU A 296 8.84 1.27 9.50
C LEU A 296 9.07 2.65 10.14
N SER A 297 8.02 3.38 10.52
CA SER A 297 8.08 4.75 11.06
C SER A 297 8.44 4.86 12.54
N GLY A 298 8.60 3.75 13.26
CA GLY A 298 9.03 3.72 14.66
C GLY A 298 10.40 3.06 14.77
N GLY A 299 11.36 3.68 15.46
CA GLY A 299 12.62 3.03 15.83
C GLY A 299 12.33 1.70 16.53
N SER A 300 13.08 0.69 16.16
CA SER A 300 13.10 -0.70 16.61
C SER A 300 12.24 -1.00 17.86
N THR A 301 10.98 -1.33 17.68
CA THR A 301 10.24 -2.09 18.67
C THR A 301 10.24 -3.54 18.20
N THR A 302 11.14 -4.32 18.75
CA THR A 302 11.07 -5.78 18.75
C THR A 302 9.65 -6.17 19.19
N PRO A 303 8.91 -7.03 18.47
CA PRO A 303 7.67 -7.56 18.99
C PRO A 303 8.01 -8.40 20.23
N SER A 304 7.71 -7.88 21.39
CA SER A 304 7.74 -8.66 22.62
C SER A 304 6.60 -9.69 22.54
N SER A 305 6.97 -10.93 22.32
CA SER A 305 6.07 -12.07 22.49
C SER A 305 5.76 -12.21 23.98
N SER A 306 4.79 -11.47 24.49
CA SER A 306 4.23 -11.74 25.80
C SER A 306 3.16 -12.83 25.66
N VAL A 307 3.55 -14.05 25.91
CA VAL A 307 2.65 -15.11 26.32
C VAL A 307 2.11 -14.73 27.71
N GLY A 308 0.88 -14.24 27.76
CA GLY A 308 0.17 -13.97 29.01
C GLY A 308 -0.62 -15.21 29.44
N PRO A 309 -0.72 -15.50 30.74
CA PRO A 309 -1.42 -16.68 31.27
C PRO A 309 -2.93 -16.50 31.22
N GLY A 310 -3.59 -17.63 31.10
CA GLY A 310 -5.01 -17.84 30.84
C GLY A 310 -6.02 -17.26 31.85
N PRO A 311 -7.32 -17.52 31.63
CA PRO A 311 -8.39 -16.64 32.06
C PRO A 311 -8.80 -16.86 33.53
N THR A 312 -8.90 -15.77 34.27
CA THR A 312 -9.62 -15.76 35.56
C THR A 312 -11.01 -15.16 35.34
N SER A 313 -12.00 -15.98 35.56
CA SER A 313 -13.41 -15.66 35.53
C SER A 313 -13.77 -14.59 36.57
N THR A 314 -14.32 -13.46 36.19
CA THR A 314 -15.00 -12.55 37.13
C THR A 314 -16.34 -12.10 36.56
N LYS A 315 -17.31 -12.12 37.44
CA LYS A 315 -18.75 -12.00 37.25
C LYS A 315 -19.23 -10.75 36.54
N VAL A 316 -20.24 -10.96 35.70
CA VAL A 316 -21.15 -10.01 35.08
C VAL A 316 -21.82 -9.13 36.13
N SER A 317 -21.74 -7.80 35.94
CA SER A 317 -22.70 -6.84 36.46
C SER A 317 -23.42 -6.20 35.29
N THR A 318 -24.70 -6.50 35.18
CA THR A 318 -25.66 -5.92 34.25
C THR A 318 -25.81 -4.44 34.48
N SER A 319 -25.45 -3.61 33.48
CA SER A 319 -25.93 -2.25 33.39
C SER A 319 -26.72 -2.08 32.07
N THR A 320 -27.94 -1.63 32.25
CA THR A 320 -28.97 -1.39 31.25
C THR A 320 -28.53 -0.52 30.10
N SER A 321 -28.77 -1.00 28.87
CA SER A 321 -28.64 -0.28 27.63
C SER A 321 -29.53 0.96 27.59
N ALA A 322 -28.92 2.13 27.50
CA ALA A 322 -29.59 3.32 27.02
C ALA A 322 -29.43 3.37 25.48
N THR A 323 -30.53 3.28 24.78
CA THR A 323 -30.63 3.52 23.33
C THR A 323 -30.24 4.96 23.04
N PRO A 324 -29.35 5.26 22.07
CA PRO A 324 -29.09 6.64 21.68
C PRO A 324 -30.32 7.18 20.96
N SER A 325 -30.99 8.13 21.56
CA SER A 325 -32.06 8.92 20.95
C SER A 325 -31.46 9.80 19.85
N THR A 326 -31.96 9.63 18.63
CA THR A 326 -31.71 10.53 17.48
C THR A 326 -32.10 11.95 17.88
N PRO A 327 -31.27 12.98 17.65
CA PRO A 327 -31.68 14.36 17.85
C PRO A 327 -32.83 14.67 16.89
N SER A 328 -34.03 14.93 17.43
CA SER A 328 -35.20 15.36 16.66
C SER A 328 -34.90 16.76 16.11
N GLY A 329 -34.83 16.94 14.79
CA GLY A 329 -34.82 18.26 14.14
C GLY A 329 -33.50 18.69 13.48
N CYS A 330 -32.52 17.80 13.24
CA CYS A 330 -31.35 18.21 12.46
C CYS A 330 -31.59 18.05 10.94
N THR A 331 -31.10 19.02 10.15
CA THR A 331 -31.08 18.99 8.68
C THR A 331 -29.65 19.09 8.17
N ALA A 332 -29.33 18.32 7.12
CA ALA A 332 -28.08 18.43 6.41
C ALA A 332 -28.17 19.54 5.34
N GLU A 333 -27.19 20.40 5.28
CA GLU A 333 -27.06 21.46 4.31
C GLU A 333 -26.83 20.90 2.87
N ARG A 334 -26.94 21.76 1.86
CA ARG A 334 -26.60 21.38 0.47
C ARG A 334 -25.21 20.73 0.43
N TRP A 335 -25.10 19.63 -0.30
CA TRP A 335 -23.90 18.80 -0.41
C TRP A 335 -23.54 18.01 0.86
N GLY A 336 -24.26 18.18 1.95
CA GLY A 336 -24.08 17.38 3.17
C GLY A 336 -24.53 15.94 2.98
N GLN A 337 -23.89 15.03 3.69
CA GLN A 337 -24.34 13.62 3.72
C GLN A 337 -25.67 13.51 4.46
N CYS A 338 -26.59 12.71 3.89
CA CYS A 338 -27.93 12.50 4.45
C CYS A 338 -28.33 11.02 4.53
N GLY A 339 -27.44 10.11 4.16
CA GLY A 339 -27.69 8.66 4.21
C GLY A 339 -26.46 7.85 3.88
N GLY A 340 -26.60 6.54 4.01
CA GLY A 340 -25.56 5.53 3.78
C GLY A 340 -25.42 4.57 4.97
N ILE A 341 -24.83 3.42 4.74
CA ILE A 341 -24.62 2.39 5.78
C ILE A 341 -23.71 2.98 6.88
N GLY A 342 -24.16 2.89 8.14
CA GLY A 342 -23.42 3.40 9.30
C GLY A 342 -23.53 4.92 9.54
N PHE A 343 -24.28 5.66 8.69
CA PHE A 343 -24.47 7.10 8.88
C PHE A 343 -25.43 7.41 10.04
N SER A 344 -24.92 8.11 11.06
CA SER A 344 -25.67 8.51 12.26
C SER A 344 -26.03 10.01 12.30
N GLY A 345 -25.68 10.77 11.24
CA GLY A 345 -26.00 12.21 11.14
C GLY A 345 -27.42 12.51 10.69
N CYS A 346 -27.64 13.77 10.27
CA CYS A 346 -28.93 14.27 9.84
C CYS A 346 -29.42 13.61 8.55
N LYS A 347 -30.52 12.86 8.61
CA LYS A 347 -31.09 12.15 7.46
C LYS A 347 -32.03 12.97 6.60
N THR A 348 -32.35 14.18 7.03
CA THR A 348 -33.21 15.14 6.32
C THR A 348 -32.38 16.25 5.75
N CYS A 349 -32.59 16.62 4.48
CA CYS A 349 -31.92 17.75 3.86
C CYS A 349 -32.67 19.06 4.14
N ALA A 350 -31.94 20.17 4.23
CA ALA A 350 -32.53 21.51 4.23
C ALA A 350 -33.25 21.77 2.90
N SER A 351 -34.46 22.37 2.96
CA SER A 351 -35.19 22.74 1.76
C SER A 351 -34.39 23.75 0.92
N PRO A 352 -34.36 23.64 -0.43
CA PRO A 352 -35.13 22.75 -1.30
C PRO A 352 -34.50 21.40 -1.64
N TYR A 353 -33.42 21.01 -1.00
CA TYR A 353 -32.60 19.85 -1.37
C TYR A 353 -33.22 18.53 -0.94
N LYS A 354 -32.93 17.46 -1.72
CA LYS A 354 -33.39 16.10 -1.45
C LYS A 354 -32.22 15.19 -1.21
N CYS A 355 -32.38 14.22 -0.32
CA CYS A 355 -31.36 13.21 -0.09
C CYS A 355 -31.28 12.26 -1.29
N THR A 356 -30.24 12.41 -2.08
CA THR A 356 -30.02 11.67 -3.32
C THR A 356 -29.00 10.56 -3.05
N PHE A 357 -29.39 9.32 -3.38
CA PHE A 357 -28.54 8.14 -3.24
C PHE A 357 -27.35 8.23 -4.21
N SER A 358 -26.14 8.04 -3.71
CA SER A 358 -24.91 7.97 -4.50
C SER A 358 -24.31 6.56 -4.49
N ASN A 359 -24.25 5.92 -3.34
CA ASN A 359 -23.83 4.52 -3.14
C ASN A 359 -24.30 4.04 -1.75
N ASP A 360 -24.07 2.77 -1.44
CA ASP A 360 -24.52 2.16 -0.18
C ASP A 360 -23.99 2.86 1.09
N TRP A 361 -22.91 3.61 0.97
CA TRP A 361 -22.26 4.30 2.09
C TRP A 361 -22.53 5.79 2.14
N TYR A 362 -23.07 6.37 1.05
CA TYR A 362 -23.19 7.80 0.91
C TYR A 362 -24.41 8.20 0.11
N SER A 363 -25.28 9.01 0.71
CA SER A 363 -26.33 9.76 0.05
C SER A 363 -26.13 11.24 0.37
N GLN A 364 -26.42 12.13 -0.56
CA GLN A 364 -26.11 13.54 -0.49
C GLN A 364 -27.32 14.43 -0.71
N CYS A 365 -27.38 15.55 -0.05
CA CYS A 365 -28.41 16.58 -0.24
C CYS A 365 -28.12 17.37 -1.54
N LEU A 366 -28.88 17.11 -2.60
CA LEU A 366 -28.79 17.74 -3.92
C LEU A 366 -30.07 18.45 -4.30
#